data_ba8e7852794046aae1410a528b3a2c11
#
_entry.id   ba8e7852794046aae1410a528b3a2c11
#
_cell.length_a   1.000
_cell.length_b   1.000
_cell.length_c   1.000
_cell.angle_alpha   90.00
_cell.angle_beta   90.00
_cell.angle_gamma   90.00
#
_symmetry.space_group_name_H-M   'P 1'
#
loop_
_entity.id
_entity.type
_entity.pdbx_description
1 polymer ?
#
loop_
_entity_poly.entity_id
_entity_poly.type
_entity_poly.pdbx_seq_one_letter_code
_entity_poly.pdbx_strand_id
1 'polypeptide(L)'
;LSNQGDEVHLRDLARGVLRALPETLSFQKGLWNLARFAPDRPASIGLRLEEIARRDPQRTALLFDEHRWTYAEFNAWANRYAAVFRAHGVSAGDTVAILMENRPEVLACVAGAVKLGAIAAMLNHNQRGEVLGHSLTLTKPRLVICGGECREALESSEFHPGTDRKRIYLWTGPGKAPAGYRDLEAETSGKPATNPLETQQVLPKQPCFYIFTSGTTGMPKASVMTHYRWLRGMAGLGQMTMRLKPDDTLYCPLPLYHNNALTVSWGAVLGAGCTLALGRKFSASRFWDEIRRYDATAFCYIGELCRYLLNRPATPQDREHLVRLIVGNGLRPEIWEAFQQRFGIEQIYEFYGASESNLAFVNAFGLSKTAGFCPMPFAIVEFDAEEEKPRRAGDGYLRKVKRGEVGLLVTEVTDKAPFDGYTDKKASEAKLLRDVFKKGDVWFNTGDLVRDQGWRHIQFVDRVGDTFRWKGENVATTEVEGALNAFPGIEQAVVYGVEVPGADGRAGMASLSCAGSGFDGAALARHLRAQLPAYAVPLFLRLRAEQETTATFKYRKVELKRAGFDPGQIDEPLYVLLDAQQGYEILTPALFASIGRGELKL
;
A
#
# COMPACT_ATOMS: atom_id res chain seq x y z
N LEU A 1 -19.82 -5.30 20.59
CA LEU A 1 -20.31 -3.94 20.85
C LEU A 1 -20.50 -3.25 19.51
N SER A 2 -21.78 -3.09 19.07
CA SER A 2 -22.11 -2.30 17.88
C SER A 2 -21.89 -0.83 18.19
N ASN A 3 -20.77 -0.27 17.74
CA ASN A 3 -20.58 1.18 17.71
C ASN A 3 -21.48 1.73 16.61
N GLN A 4 -22.62 2.33 16.99
CA GLN A 4 -23.60 2.93 16.06
C GLN A 4 -23.01 4.04 15.18
N GLY A 5 -21.73 4.45 15.36
CA GLY A 5 -21.05 5.46 14.58
C GLY A 5 -20.31 4.96 13.32
N ASP A 6 -20.23 3.65 13.11
CA ASP A 6 -19.41 3.06 12.03
C ASP A 6 -20.22 2.62 10.79
N GLU A 7 -21.54 2.88 10.76
CA GLU A 7 -22.39 2.54 9.61
C GLU A 7 -22.56 3.73 8.66
N VAL A 8 -22.59 3.45 7.37
CA VAL A 8 -22.94 4.42 6.33
C VAL A 8 -24.46 4.55 6.26
N HIS A 9 -24.99 5.75 6.42
CA HIS A 9 -26.41 6.05 6.32
C HIS A 9 -26.78 6.71 4.99
N LEU A 10 -28.03 6.60 4.58
CA LEU A 10 -28.51 7.21 3.32
C LEU A 10 -28.28 8.73 3.26
N ARG A 11 -28.39 9.43 4.39
CA ARG A 11 -28.09 10.87 4.52
C ARG A 11 -26.63 11.21 4.16
N ASP A 12 -25.69 10.31 4.50
CA ASP A 12 -24.26 10.51 4.25
C ASP A 12 -23.96 10.33 2.76
N LEU A 13 -24.57 9.32 2.14
CA LEU A 13 -24.54 9.13 0.69
C LEU A 13 -25.13 10.33 -0.06
N ALA A 14 -26.31 10.82 0.37
CA ALA A 14 -26.94 11.98 -0.25
C ALA A 14 -26.04 13.24 -0.18
N ARG A 15 -25.42 13.51 0.98
CA ARG A 15 -24.45 14.60 1.15
C ARG A 15 -23.21 14.42 0.26
N GLY A 16 -22.68 13.19 0.18
CA GLY A 16 -21.54 12.87 -0.66
C GLY A 16 -21.82 13.07 -2.14
N VAL A 17 -22.99 12.64 -2.61
CA VAL A 17 -23.45 12.87 -3.98
C VAL A 17 -23.59 14.37 -4.27
N LEU A 18 -24.22 15.14 -3.38
CA LEU A 18 -24.36 16.60 -3.52
C LEU A 18 -22.99 17.30 -3.65
N ARG A 19 -22.00 16.89 -2.86
CA ARG A 19 -20.62 17.41 -2.97
C ARG A 19 -19.95 17.09 -4.30
N ALA A 20 -20.27 15.94 -4.89
CA ALA A 20 -19.69 15.50 -6.16
C ALA A 20 -20.36 16.15 -7.40
N LEU A 21 -21.52 16.77 -7.26
CA LEU A 21 -22.28 17.38 -8.38
C LEU A 21 -21.47 18.39 -9.21
N PRO A 22 -20.66 19.30 -8.63
CA PRO A 22 -19.86 20.24 -9.42
C PRO A 22 -18.82 19.59 -10.32
N GLU A 23 -18.45 18.33 -10.03
CA GLU A 23 -17.38 17.57 -10.72
C GLU A 23 -17.95 16.43 -11.58
N THR A 24 -19.24 16.50 -11.95
CA THR A 24 -19.97 15.47 -12.68
C THR A 24 -19.31 15.08 -14.01
N LEU A 25 -18.70 16.04 -14.72
CA LEU A 25 -18.01 15.78 -15.98
C LEU A 25 -16.83 14.80 -15.84
N SER A 26 -16.01 14.95 -14.80
CA SER A 26 -14.91 14.01 -14.53
C SER A 26 -15.44 12.64 -14.17
N PHE A 27 -16.50 12.55 -13.37
CA PHE A 27 -17.14 11.31 -13.00
C PHE A 27 -17.72 10.59 -14.24
N GLN A 28 -18.44 11.30 -15.11
CA GLN A 28 -18.96 10.74 -16.37
C GLN A 28 -17.85 10.25 -17.29
N LYS A 29 -16.74 11.00 -17.41
CA LYS A 29 -15.57 10.57 -18.16
C LYS A 29 -14.97 9.28 -17.60
N GLY A 30 -14.89 9.15 -16.27
CA GLY A 30 -14.44 7.92 -15.61
C GLY A 30 -15.36 6.74 -15.92
N LEU A 31 -16.68 6.90 -15.81
CA LEU A 31 -17.66 5.87 -16.18
C LEU A 31 -17.53 5.45 -17.64
N TRP A 32 -17.42 6.43 -18.55
CA TRP A 32 -17.21 6.16 -19.96
C TRP A 32 -15.94 5.34 -20.21
N ASN A 33 -14.83 5.72 -19.58
CA ASN A 33 -13.57 5.00 -19.71
C ASN A 33 -13.67 3.57 -19.15
N LEU A 34 -14.31 3.38 -17.99
CA LEU A 34 -14.55 2.03 -17.45
C LEU A 34 -15.36 1.15 -18.40
N ALA A 35 -16.36 1.73 -19.07
CA ALA A 35 -17.22 0.99 -20.01
C ALA A 35 -16.51 0.65 -21.33
N ARG A 36 -15.61 1.54 -21.82
CA ARG A 36 -14.96 1.35 -23.13
C ARG A 36 -13.69 0.51 -23.08
N PHE A 37 -13.03 0.40 -21.92
CA PHE A 37 -11.83 -0.44 -21.81
C PHE A 37 -12.23 -1.91 -21.93
N ALA A 38 -11.74 -2.54 -22.98
CA ALA A 38 -11.93 -3.95 -23.25
C ALA A 38 -10.58 -4.66 -23.41
N PRO A 39 -10.43 -5.89 -22.93
CA PRO A 39 -9.15 -6.60 -22.93
C PRO A 39 -8.47 -6.73 -24.30
N ASP A 40 -9.26 -6.76 -25.37
CA ASP A 40 -8.83 -7.03 -26.74
C ASP A 40 -8.82 -5.81 -27.67
N ARG A 41 -9.06 -4.61 -27.15
CA ARG A 41 -8.97 -3.35 -27.92
C ARG A 41 -7.77 -2.55 -27.47
N PRO A 42 -6.91 -2.07 -28.37
CA PRO A 42 -5.70 -1.34 -28.02
C PRO A 42 -5.99 -0.19 -27.06
N ALA A 43 -5.44 -0.26 -25.87
CA ALA A 43 -5.41 0.78 -24.85
C ALA A 43 -4.31 0.43 -23.84
N SER A 44 -3.46 1.39 -23.52
CA SER A 44 -2.33 1.15 -22.64
C SER A 44 -1.89 2.43 -21.92
N ILE A 45 -1.00 2.29 -20.96
CA ILE A 45 -0.34 3.41 -20.28
C ILE A 45 0.42 4.25 -21.30
N GLY A 46 1.15 3.59 -22.21
CA GLY A 46 1.92 4.26 -23.27
C GLY A 46 1.03 5.10 -24.19
N LEU A 47 -0.08 4.51 -24.70
CA LEU A 47 -1.05 5.24 -25.52
C LEU A 47 -1.65 6.44 -24.78
N ARG A 48 -1.94 6.30 -23.49
CA ARG A 48 -2.48 7.40 -22.69
C ARG A 48 -1.47 8.54 -22.56
N LEU A 49 -0.19 8.23 -22.33
CA LEU A 49 0.88 9.24 -22.29
C LEU A 49 1.01 9.97 -23.64
N GLU A 50 1.01 9.23 -24.75
CA GLU A 50 1.09 9.81 -26.10
C GLU A 50 -0.10 10.72 -26.42
N GLU A 51 -1.30 10.33 -26.00
CA GLU A 51 -2.51 11.14 -26.14
C GLU A 51 -2.38 12.49 -25.46
N ILE A 52 -1.87 12.50 -24.20
CA ILE A 52 -1.70 13.75 -23.43
C ILE A 52 -0.59 14.59 -24.04
N ALA A 53 0.54 14.00 -24.36
CA ALA A 53 1.67 14.71 -24.96
C ALA A 53 1.32 15.37 -26.29
N ARG A 54 0.41 14.76 -27.07
CA ARG A 54 -0.11 15.34 -28.32
C ARG A 54 -1.11 16.46 -28.05
N ARG A 55 -2.01 16.30 -27.06
CA ARG A 55 -3.09 17.26 -26.78
C ARG A 55 -2.57 18.49 -26.04
N ASP A 56 -1.73 18.29 -25.03
CA ASP A 56 -1.24 19.33 -24.13
C ASP A 56 0.30 19.28 -23.99
N PRO A 57 1.07 19.45 -25.09
CA PRO A 57 2.51 19.19 -25.10
C PRO A 57 3.33 20.02 -24.12
N GLN A 58 2.92 21.28 -23.90
CA GLN A 58 3.65 22.24 -23.05
C GLN A 58 3.23 22.19 -21.58
N ARG A 59 2.18 21.41 -21.23
CA ARG A 59 1.78 21.27 -19.85
C ARG A 59 2.83 20.49 -19.06
N THR A 60 3.05 20.89 -17.82
CA THR A 60 3.96 20.19 -16.91
C THR A 60 3.44 18.78 -16.65
N ALA A 61 4.27 17.78 -16.92
CA ALA A 61 4.00 16.38 -16.58
C ALA A 61 4.58 16.02 -15.22
N LEU A 62 5.80 16.52 -14.93
CA LEU A 62 6.59 16.08 -13.78
C LEU A 62 7.39 17.23 -13.20
N LEU A 63 7.41 17.30 -11.86
CA LEU A 63 8.27 18.16 -11.05
C LEU A 63 9.11 17.29 -10.13
N PHE A 64 10.40 17.59 -10.01
CA PHE A 64 11.30 16.91 -9.11
C PHE A 64 12.50 17.81 -8.77
N ASP A 65 12.70 18.10 -7.52
CA ASP A 65 13.66 19.13 -7.07
C ASP A 65 13.42 20.44 -7.84
N GLU A 66 14.45 21.05 -8.45
CA GLU A 66 14.33 22.26 -9.26
C GLU A 66 14.00 22.00 -10.74
N HIS A 67 13.78 20.72 -11.12
CA HIS A 67 13.57 20.34 -12.50
C HIS A 67 12.08 20.18 -12.83
N ARG A 68 11.77 20.54 -14.05
CA ARG A 68 10.43 20.44 -14.63
C ARG A 68 10.51 19.81 -16.01
N TRP A 69 9.58 18.89 -16.29
CA TRP A 69 9.39 18.30 -17.62
C TRP A 69 7.96 18.52 -18.08
N THR A 70 7.82 18.99 -19.31
CA THR A 70 6.52 19.01 -20.00
C THR A 70 6.13 17.61 -20.46
N TYR A 71 4.86 17.42 -20.83
CA TYR A 71 4.41 16.14 -21.39
C TYR A 71 5.14 15.78 -22.69
N ALA A 72 5.47 16.78 -23.54
CA ALA A 72 6.27 16.55 -24.75
C ALA A 72 7.67 16.05 -24.41
N GLU A 73 8.37 16.71 -23.49
CA GLU A 73 9.72 16.33 -23.06
C GLU A 73 9.74 14.97 -22.39
N PHE A 74 8.81 14.71 -21.48
CA PHE A 74 8.72 13.43 -20.77
C PHE A 74 8.39 12.28 -21.75
N ASN A 75 7.47 12.49 -22.70
CA ASN A 75 7.17 11.50 -23.72
C ASN A 75 8.37 11.23 -24.65
N ALA A 76 9.08 12.29 -25.06
CA ALA A 76 10.28 12.16 -25.88
C ALA A 76 11.41 11.40 -25.15
N TRP A 77 11.56 11.64 -23.85
CA TRP A 77 12.51 10.92 -23.01
C TRP A 77 12.16 9.42 -22.93
N ALA A 78 10.89 9.09 -22.62
CA ALA A 78 10.39 7.73 -22.61
C ALA A 78 10.58 7.02 -23.97
N ASN A 79 10.40 7.73 -25.08
CA ASN A 79 10.61 7.19 -26.43
C ASN A 79 12.07 6.84 -26.70
N ARG A 80 13.02 7.68 -26.25
CA ARG A 80 14.46 7.37 -26.38
C ARG A 80 14.82 6.13 -25.55
N TYR A 81 14.29 6.01 -24.33
CA TYR A 81 14.50 4.81 -23.52
C TYR A 81 13.89 3.56 -24.18
N ALA A 82 12.69 3.66 -24.74
CA ALA A 82 12.10 2.56 -25.53
C ALA A 82 13.01 2.16 -26.69
N ALA A 83 13.59 3.12 -27.41
CA ALA A 83 14.51 2.84 -28.51
C ALA A 83 15.80 2.15 -28.04
N VAL A 84 16.34 2.51 -26.88
CA VAL A 84 17.47 1.81 -26.24
C VAL A 84 17.08 0.39 -25.88
N PHE A 85 15.95 0.18 -25.20
CA PHE A 85 15.50 -1.15 -24.79
C PHE A 85 15.27 -2.06 -26.00
N ARG A 86 14.64 -1.56 -27.05
CA ARG A 86 14.47 -2.27 -28.32
C ARG A 86 15.82 -2.62 -28.98
N ALA A 87 16.80 -1.73 -28.95
CA ALA A 87 18.14 -2.01 -29.48
C ALA A 87 18.85 -3.15 -28.72
N HIS A 88 18.51 -3.35 -27.44
CA HIS A 88 18.92 -4.49 -26.63
C HIS A 88 17.99 -5.69 -26.74
N GLY A 89 17.09 -5.69 -27.71
CA GLY A 89 16.23 -6.81 -28.06
C GLY A 89 15.01 -6.98 -27.15
N VAL A 90 14.61 -5.94 -26.38
CA VAL A 90 13.36 -5.97 -25.62
C VAL A 90 12.17 -5.90 -26.58
N SER A 91 11.23 -6.80 -26.39
CA SER A 91 9.98 -6.93 -27.12
C SER A 91 8.78 -7.11 -26.19
N ALA A 92 7.58 -7.19 -26.77
CA ALA A 92 6.37 -7.42 -25.99
C ALA A 92 6.45 -8.70 -25.15
N GLY A 93 6.12 -8.59 -23.87
CA GLY A 93 6.19 -9.70 -22.90
C GLY A 93 7.54 -9.87 -22.21
N ASP A 94 8.62 -9.27 -22.71
CA ASP A 94 9.91 -9.26 -22.01
C ASP A 94 9.85 -8.43 -20.74
N THR A 95 10.69 -8.74 -19.76
CA THR A 95 10.77 -8.01 -18.49
C THR A 95 11.98 -7.09 -18.46
N VAL A 96 11.74 -5.84 -18.04
CA VAL A 96 12.74 -4.84 -17.70
C VAL A 96 12.68 -4.61 -16.19
N ALA A 97 13.72 -5.00 -15.47
CA ALA A 97 13.81 -4.77 -14.03
C ALA A 97 14.35 -3.36 -13.75
N ILE A 98 13.72 -2.65 -12.85
CA ILE A 98 14.07 -1.27 -12.48
C ILE A 98 14.40 -1.26 -10.98
N LEU A 99 15.66 -0.95 -10.66
CA LEU A 99 16.19 -0.86 -9.30
C LEU A 99 16.73 0.56 -9.09
N MET A 100 15.90 1.44 -8.59
CA MET A 100 16.22 2.86 -8.34
C MET A 100 15.42 3.40 -7.16
N GLU A 101 15.95 4.41 -6.47
CA GLU A 101 15.15 5.27 -5.58
C GLU A 101 14.16 6.12 -6.40
N ASN A 102 13.27 6.83 -5.69
CA ASN A 102 12.32 7.73 -6.36
C ASN A 102 13.04 8.84 -7.10
N ARG A 103 12.94 8.82 -8.42
CA ARG A 103 13.42 9.87 -9.31
C ARG A 103 12.74 9.77 -10.69
N PRO A 104 12.76 10.83 -11.50
CA PRO A 104 12.05 10.91 -12.78
C PRO A 104 12.38 9.77 -13.75
N GLU A 105 13.64 9.32 -13.76
CA GLU A 105 14.12 8.23 -14.60
C GLU A 105 13.35 6.93 -14.41
N VAL A 106 12.85 6.66 -13.20
CA VAL A 106 12.00 5.49 -12.92
C VAL A 106 10.77 5.50 -13.81
N LEU A 107 10.06 6.64 -13.85
CA LEU A 107 8.84 6.79 -14.65
C LEU A 107 9.14 6.79 -16.15
N ALA A 108 10.27 7.37 -16.57
CA ALA A 108 10.72 7.34 -17.97
C ALA A 108 11.05 5.90 -18.41
N CYS A 109 11.74 5.12 -17.57
CA CYS A 109 12.02 3.69 -17.82
C CYS A 109 10.73 2.87 -17.89
N VAL A 110 9.81 3.08 -16.93
CA VAL A 110 8.50 2.44 -16.93
C VAL A 110 7.74 2.75 -18.22
N ALA A 111 7.63 4.04 -18.58
CA ALA A 111 6.95 4.48 -19.80
C ALA A 111 7.60 3.89 -21.07
N GLY A 112 8.94 3.88 -21.13
CA GLY A 112 9.69 3.27 -22.24
C GLY A 112 9.42 1.77 -22.39
N ALA A 113 9.42 1.03 -21.29
CA ALA A 113 9.13 -0.42 -21.30
C ALA A 113 7.68 -0.71 -21.75
N VAL A 114 6.69 -0.06 -21.13
CA VAL A 114 5.27 -0.35 -21.43
C VAL A 114 4.84 0.12 -22.83
N LYS A 115 5.55 1.08 -23.46
CA LYS A 115 5.35 1.46 -24.85
C LYS A 115 5.73 0.34 -25.83
N LEU A 116 6.67 -0.50 -25.48
CA LEU A 116 7.06 -1.70 -26.25
C LEU A 116 6.18 -2.93 -25.94
N GLY A 117 5.21 -2.81 -25.04
CA GLY A 117 4.47 -3.96 -24.50
C GLY A 117 5.31 -4.84 -23.56
N ALA A 118 6.44 -4.35 -23.11
CA ALA A 118 7.29 -5.01 -22.11
C ALA A 118 6.77 -4.74 -20.69
N ILE A 119 7.23 -5.55 -19.74
CA ILE A 119 6.79 -5.54 -18.34
C ILE A 119 7.86 -4.87 -17.48
N ALA A 120 7.51 -3.82 -16.76
CA ALA A 120 8.40 -3.22 -15.79
C ALA A 120 8.33 -3.98 -14.45
N ALA A 121 9.42 -4.65 -14.06
CA ALA A 121 9.54 -5.26 -12.75
C ALA A 121 10.08 -4.22 -11.75
N MET A 122 9.21 -3.79 -10.85
CA MET A 122 9.46 -2.68 -9.92
C MET A 122 10.14 -3.18 -8.66
N LEU A 123 11.47 -3.23 -8.69
CA LEU A 123 12.26 -3.75 -7.57
C LEU A 123 12.29 -2.76 -6.39
N ASN A 124 12.15 -3.30 -5.19
CA ASN A 124 12.32 -2.51 -3.98
C ASN A 124 13.82 -2.21 -3.75
N HIS A 125 14.20 -0.96 -3.85
CA HIS A 125 15.59 -0.48 -3.72
C HIS A 125 16.22 -0.73 -2.32
N ASN A 126 15.39 -1.08 -1.32
CA ASN A 126 15.89 -1.47 0.01
C ASN A 126 16.24 -2.97 0.11
N GLN A 127 15.90 -3.79 -0.88
CA GLN A 127 16.28 -5.21 -0.88
C GLN A 127 17.77 -5.38 -1.14
N ARG A 128 18.35 -6.42 -0.55
CA ARG A 128 19.76 -6.79 -0.65
C ARG A 128 19.90 -8.31 -0.75
N GLY A 129 21.06 -8.79 -1.18
CA GLY A 129 21.47 -10.19 -1.14
C GLY A 129 20.45 -11.15 -1.74
N GLU A 130 20.15 -12.22 -1.00
CA GLU A 130 19.24 -13.29 -1.42
C GLU A 130 17.82 -12.80 -1.75
N VAL A 131 17.29 -11.86 -0.98
CA VAL A 131 15.94 -11.32 -1.20
C VAL A 131 15.83 -10.60 -2.54
N LEU A 132 16.84 -9.79 -2.90
CA LEU A 132 16.89 -9.12 -4.19
C LEU A 132 17.10 -10.14 -5.32
N GLY A 133 18.01 -11.11 -5.13
CA GLY A 133 18.26 -12.22 -6.06
C GLY A 133 16.98 -13.01 -6.35
N HIS A 134 16.21 -13.33 -5.31
CA HIS A 134 14.91 -14.00 -5.45
C HIS A 134 13.92 -13.18 -6.31
N SER A 135 13.82 -11.87 -6.08
CA SER A 135 12.95 -10.99 -6.87
C SER A 135 13.33 -10.97 -8.36
N LEU A 136 14.62 -10.95 -8.67
CA LEU A 136 15.13 -11.03 -10.04
C LEU A 136 14.90 -12.42 -10.66
N THR A 137 15.02 -13.50 -9.87
CA THR A 137 14.72 -14.87 -10.31
C THR A 137 13.25 -15.04 -10.70
N LEU A 138 12.34 -14.49 -9.92
CA LEU A 138 10.89 -14.57 -10.18
C LEU A 138 10.49 -13.92 -11.50
N THR A 139 11.15 -12.81 -11.87
CA THR A 139 10.74 -11.98 -13.00
C THR A 139 11.58 -12.20 -14.25
N LYS A 140 12.71 -12.90 -14.16
CA LYS A 140 13.60 -13.27 -15.26
C LYS A 140 13.87 -12.11 -16.25
N PRO A 141 14.34 -10.96 -15.79
CA PRO A 141 14.44 -9.77 -16.62
C PRO A 141 15.47 -9.98 -17.75
N ARG A 142 15.17 -9.42 -18.93
CA ARG A 142 16.11 -9.30 -20.04
C ARG A 142 17.09 -8.15 -19.81
N LEU A 143 16.58 -7.04 -19.30
CA LEU A 143 17.35 -5.86 -18.90
C LEU A 143 17.21 -5.62 -17.40
N VAL A 144 18.29 -5.19 -16.76
CA VAL A 144 18.30 -4.66 -15.39
C VAL A 144 18.80 -3.21 -15.45
N ILE A 145 17.95 -2.27 -15.05
CA ILE A 145 18.29 -0.86 -14.96
C ILE A 145 18.60 -0.57 -13.49
N CYS A 146 19.84 -0.14 -13.25
CA CYS A 146 20.34 0.13 -11.91
C CYS A 146 20.64 1.61 -11.73
N GLY A 147 19.99 2.24 -10.77
CA GLY A 147 20.38 3.57 -10.28
C GLY A 147 21.73 3.53 -9.59
N GLY A 148 22.51 4.58 -9.71
CA GLY A 148 23.83 4.68 -9.09
C GLY A 148 23.79 4.44 -7.59
N GLU A 149 22.76 4.91 -6.95
CA GLU A 149 22.47 4.77 -5.52
C GLU A 149 22.13 3.33 -5.10
N CYS A 150 21.77 2.47 -6.07
CA CYS A 150 21.40 1.08 -5.83
C CYS A 150 22.48 0.06 -6.25
N ARG A 151 23.66 0.52 -6.67
CA ARG A 151 24.73 -0.35 -7.14
C ARG A 151 25.12 -1.41 -6.12
N GLU A 152 25.44 -0.98 -4.91
CA GLU A 152 25.83 -1.90 -3.83
C GLU A 152 24.73 -2.92 -3.50
N ALA A 153 23.46 -2.49 -3.60
CA ALA A 153 22.32 -3.38 -3.46
C ALA A 153 22.32 -4.48 -4.50
N LEU A 154 22.52 -4.12 -5.78
CA LEU A 154 22.55 -5.10 -6.87
C LEU A 154 23.76 -6.03 -6.75
N GLU A 155 24.94 -5.48 -6.46
CA GLU A 155 26.19 -6.22 -6.29
C GLU A 155 26.20 -7.15 -5.07
N SER A 156 25.33 -6.92 -4.07
CA SER A 156 25.13 -7.85 -2.96
C SER A 156 24.38 -9.13 -3.35
N SER A 157 23.78 -9.18 -4.55
CA SER A 157 23.08 -10.34 -5.08
C SER A 157 23.96 -11.08 -6.11
N GLU A 158 23.55 -12.28 -6.54
CA GLU A 158 24.22 -13.01 -7.64
C GLU A 158 23.94 -12.39 -9.03
N PHE A 159 22.98 -11.44 -9.13
CA PHE A 159 22.53 -10.83 -10.37
C PHE A 159 23.20 -9.48 -10.63
N HIS A 160 24.49 -9.49 -10.97
CA HIS A 160 25.24 -8.29 -11.35
C HIS A 160 26.25 -8.61 -12.46
N PRO A 161 26.81 -7.60 -13.18
CA PRO A 161 27.67 -7.82 -14.35
C PRO A 161 28.89 -8.69 -14.11
N GLY A 162 29.37 -8.80 -12.88
CA GLY A 162 30.53 -9.64 -12.51
C GLY A 162 30.23 -11.15 -12.53
N THR A 163 28.99 -11.53 -12.27
CA THR A 163 28.55 -12.93 -12.12
C THR A 163 27.59 -13.37 -13.23
N ASP A 164 26.66 -12.55 -13.62
CA ASP A 164 25.63 -12.83 -14.64
C ASP A 164 25.91 -12.08 -15.95
N ARG A 165 26.45 -12.82 -16.94
CA ARG A 165 26.74 -12.30 -18.28
C ARG A 165 25.60 -12.49 -19.29
N LYS A 166 24.47 -13.08 -18.85
CA LYS A 166 23.32 -13.35 -19.74
C LYS A 166 22.40 -12.15 -19.88
N ARG A 167 22.39 -11.24 -18.89
CA ARG A 167 21.56 -10.04 -18.88
C ARG A 167 22.35 -8.81 -19.27
N ILE A 168 21.64 -7.81 -19.73
CA ILE A 168 22.19 -6.49 -20.02
C ILE A 168 21.88 -5.60 -18.83
N TYR A 169 22.92 -4.94 -18.32
CA TYR A 169 22.86 -4.03 -17.19
C TYR A 169 23.02 -2.60 -17.65
N LEU A 170 21.97 -1.79 -17.50
CA LEU A 170 22.00 -0.38 -17.80
C LEU A 170 22.18 0.42 -16.50
N TRP A 171 23.03 1.41 -16.59
CA TRP A 171 23.36 2.32 -15.50
C TRP A 171 22.69 3.67 -15.71
N THR A 172 22.17 4.25 -14.64
CA THR A 172 21.73 5.63 -14.63
C THR A 172 22.14 6.29 -13.30
N GLY A 173 23.03 7.26 -13.36
CA GLY A 173 23.59 7.93 -12.17
C GLY A 173 24.69 8.92 -12.55
N PRO A 174 25.20 9.68 -11.57
CA PRO A 174 26.26 10.63 -11.81
C PRO A 174 27.56 9.93 -12.17
N GLY A 175 28.32 10.52 -13.08
CA GLY A 175 29.62 10.01 -13.50
C GLY A 175 29.58 8.90 -14.55
N LYS A 176 30.72 8.28 -14.79
CA LYS A 176 30.86 7.20 -15.79
C LYS A 176 30.28 5.89 -15.27
N ALA A 177 29.57 5.18 -16.13
CA ALA A 177 29.06 3.84 -15.84
C ALA A 177 30.20 2.90 -15.37
N PRO A 178 30.01 2.12 -14.30
CA PRO A 178 30.99 1.15 -13.83
C PRO A 178 31.24 0.03 -14.85
N ALA A 179 32.36 -0.68 -14.69
CA ALA A 179 32.68 -1.82 -15.54
C ALA A 179 31.53 -2.86 -15.55
N GLY A 180 31.17 -3.31 -16.75
CA GLY A 180 30.07 -4.27 -16.97
C GLY A 180 28.67 -3.62 -17.08
N TYR A 181 28.52 -2.37 -16.70
CA TYR A 181 27.32 -1.59 -16.96
C TYR A 181 27.46 -0.74 -18.23
N ARG A 182 26.34 -0.51 -18.89
CA ARG A 182 26.23 0.43 -20.01
C ARG A 182 25.49 1.69 -19.54
N ASP A 183 25.97 2.84 -19.95
CA ASP A 183 25.35 4.12 -19.57
C ASP A 183 24.07 4.34 -20.38
N LEU A 184 22.93 4.32 -19.69
CA LEU A 184 21.61 4.47 -20.30
C LEU A 184 21.45 5.83 -20.98
N GLU A 185 21.91 6.91 -20.34
CA GLU A 185 21.80 8.25 -20.89
C GLU A 185 22.68 8.42 -22.13
N ALA A 186 23.91 7.91 -22.08
CA ALA A 186 24.80 7.93 -23.25
C ALA A 186 24.23 7.15 -24.43
N GLU A 187 23.56 6.00 -24.17
CA GLU A 187 22.92 5.20 -25.21
C GLU A 187 21.67 5.85 -25.83
N THR A 188 21.08 6.88 -25.19
CA THR A 188 20.00 7.66 -25.80
C THR A 188 20.46 8.59 -26.92
N SER A 189 21.77 8.87 -27.03
CA SER A 189 22.32 9.73 -28.07
C SER A 189 21.98 9.19 -29.46
N GLY A 190 21.43 10.07 -30.31
CA GLY A 190 20.98 9.69 -31.65
C GLY A 190 19.76 8.77 -31.72
N LYS A 191 19.14 8.39 -30.59
CA LYS A 191 17.91 7.60 -30.60
C LYS A 191 16.68 8.46 -30.92
N PRO A 192 15.71 7.91 -31.66
CA PRO A 192 14.50 8.65 -32.02
C PRO A 192 13.66 9.00 -30.79
N ALA A 193 13.14 10.22 -30.77
CA ALA A 193 12.19 10.70 -29.77
C ALA A 193 10.72 10.49 -30.21
N THR A 194 10.50 9.87 -31.37
CA THR A 194 9.17 9.57 -31.91
C THR A 194 8.55 8.37 -31.22
N ASN A 195 7.22 8.36 -31.13
CA ASN A 195 6.48 7.27 -30.52
C ASN A 195 6.74 5.91 -31.20
N PRO A 196 7.05 4.85 -30.46
CA PRO A 196 7.20 3.51 -31.02
C PRO A 196 5.90 3.00 -31.64
N LEU A 197 5.99 2.33 -32.77
CA LEU A 197 4.81 1.74 -33.43
C LEU A 197 4.17 0.64 -32.60
N GLU A 198 4.97 -0.06 -31.79
CA GLU A 198 4.56 -1.12 -30.88
C GLU A 198 3.49 -0.64 -29.89
N THR A 199 3.53 0.63 -29.47
CA THR A 199 2.56 1.21 -28.53
C THR A 199 1.12 1.05 -29.00
N GLN A 200 0.90 1.12 -30.33
CA GLN A 200 -0.44 0.99 -30.94
C GLN A 200 -0.99 -0.44 -30.89
N GLN A 201 -0.15 -1.42 -30.61
CA GLN A 201 -0.51 -2.85 -30.60
C GLN A 201 -0.70 -3.39 -29.17
N VAL A 202 -0.36 -2.61 -28.15
CA VAL A 202 -0.45 -3.04 -26.76
C VAL A 202 -1.91 -3.17 -26.34
N LEU A 203 -2.26 -4.38 -25.89
CA LEU A 203 -3.61 -4.72 -25.44
C LEU A 203 -3.75 -4.61 -23.91
N PRO A 204 -4.91 -4.19 -23.40
CA PRO A 204 -5.15 -4.06 -21.96
C PRO A 204 -4.89 -5.34 -21.17
N LYS A 205 -5.17 -6.51 -21.71
CA LYS A 205 -4.93 -7.80 -21.05
C LYS A 205 -3.45 -8.13 -20.81
N GLN A 206 -2.52 -7.44 -21.50
CA GLN A 206 -1.09 -7.69 -21.33
C GLN A 206 -0.60 -7.16 -19.98
N PRO A 207 0.31 -7.87 -19.30
CA PRO A 207 0.99 -7.38 -18.12
C PRO A 207 1.78 -6.10 -18.42
N CYS A 208 1.78 -5.16 -17.49
CA CYS A 208 2.58 -3.93 -17.56
C CYS A 208 3.58 -3.82 -16.41
N PHE A 209 3.22 -4.34 -15.23
CA PHE A 209 4.10 -4.31 -14.06
C PHE A 209 4.15 -5.64 -13.34
N TYR A 210 5.31 -5.92 -12.74
CA TYR A 210 5.43 -6.84 -11.61
C TYR A 210 5.66 -6.01 -10.35
N ILE A 211 4.73 -6.10 -9.40
CA ILE A 211 4.79 -5.41 -8.12
C ILE A 211 5.05 -6.44 -7.02
N PHE A 212 6.10 -6.22 -6.24
CA PHE A 212 6.48 -7.17 -5.20
C PHE A 212 5.72 -6.90 -3.91
N THR A 213 5.16 -7.96 -3.33
CA THR A 213 4.47 -7.94 -2.05
C THR A 213 5.21 -8.83 -1.06
N SER A 214 5.16 -8.49 0.23
CA SER A 214 5.71 -9.35 1.29
C SER A 214 4.92 -10.65 1.36
N GLY A 215 5.57 -11.77 1.09
CA GLY A 215 4.96 -13.10 1.28
C GLY A 215 4.84 -13.45 2.77
N THR A 216 3.86 -14.28 3.11
CA THR A 216 3.73 -14.88 4.46
C THR A 216 4.93 -15.74 4.84
N THR A 217 5.71 -16.19 3.86
CA THR A 217 6.94 -16.99 4.01
C THR A 217 8.22 -16.15 4.15
N GLY A 218 8.12 -14.82 4.20
CA GLY A 218 9.26 -13.90 4.27
C GLY A 218 9.86 -13.49 2.92
N MET A 219 9.75 -14.31 1.87
CA MET A 219 10.27 -13.98 0.53
C MET A 219 9.20 -13.25 -0.31
N PRO A 220 9.60 -12.23 -1.11
CA PRO A 220 8.68 -11.47 -1.95
C PRO A 220 7.96 -12.32 -3.00
N LYS A 221 6.68 -11.98 -3.26
CA LYS A 221 5.91 -12.53 -4.39
C LYS A 221 5.71 -11.43 -5.42
N ALA A 222 5.87 -11.76 -6.70
CA ALA A 222 5.65 -10.83 -7.80
C ALA A 222 4.17 -10.91 -8.28
N SER A 223 3.38 -9.90 -7.92
CA SER A 223 2.00 -9.75 -8.37
C SER A 223 1.97 -9.18 -9.79
N VAL A 224 1.12 -9.75 -10.63
CA VAL A 224 0.94 -9.32 -12.02
C VAL A 224 -0.08 -8.16 -12.08
N MET A 225 0.34 -7.03 -12.62
CA MET A 225 -0.52 -5.90 -12.94
C MET A 225 -0.68 -5.80 -14.46
N THR A 226 -1.90 -5.86 -14.96
CA THR A 226 -2.20 -5.68 -16.39
C THR A 226 -2.52 -4.22 -16.71
N HIS A 227 -2.35 -3.82 -17.97
CA HIS A 227 -2.80 -2.50 -18.43
C HIS A 227 -4.32 -2.31 -18.17
N TYR A 228 -5.11 -3.38 -18.25
CA TYR A 228 -6.55 -3.34 -17.99
C TYR A 228 -6.84 -2.90 -16.54
N ARG A 229 -6.18 -3.52 -15.57
CA ARG A 229 -6.33 -3.16 -14.15
C ARG A 229 -5.86 -1.73 -13.89
N TRP A 230 -4.72 -1.35 -14.47
CA TRP A 230 -4.20 0.01 -14.31
C TRP A 230 -5.13 1.08 -14.90
N LEU A 231 -5.64 0.86 -16.13
CA LEU A 231 -6.60 1.78 -16.78
C LEU A 231 -7.90 1.90 -15.99
N ARG A 232 -8.38 0.80 -15.41
CA ARG A 232 -9.54 0.85 -14.51
C ARG A 232 -9.24 1.60 -13.21
N GLY A 233 -8.05 1.44 -12.65
CA GLY A 233 -7.56 2.24 -11.51
C GLY A 233 -7.52 3.73 -11.85
N MET A 234 -6.96 4.10 -13.00
CA MET A 234 -6.95 5.47 -13.52
C MET A 234 -8.39 6.04 -13.62
N ALA A 235 -9.32 5.29 -14.18
CA ALA A 235 -10.70 5.75 -14.33
C ALA A 235 -11.45 5.81 -12.99
N GLY A 236 -11.39 4.76 -12.18
CA GLY A 236 -12.11 4.66 -10.91
C GLY A 236 -11.55 5.58 -9.82
N LEU A 237 -10.24 5.48 -9.55
CA LEU A 237 -9.60 6.29 -8.51
C LEU A 237 -9.30 7.71 -9.00
N GLY A 238 -8.73 7.86 -10.20
CA GLY A 238 -8.35 9.17 -10.72
C GLY A 238 -9.56 10.02 -11.14
N GLN A 239 -10.35 9.53 -12.10
CA GLN A 239 -11.40 10.34 -12.72
C GLN A 239 -12.72 10.35 -11.94
N MET A 240 -13.13 9.21 -11.36
CA MET A 240 -14.40 9.15 -10.61
C MET A 240 -14.25 9.58 -9.15
N THR A 241 -13.11 9.32 -8.51
CA THR A 241 -12.91 9.57 -7.07
C THR A 241 -12.19 10.89 -6.84
N MET A 242 -10.92 10.99 -7.21
CA MET A 242 -10.12 12.19 -6.97
C MET A 242 -10.56 13.39 -7.82
N ARG A 243 -11.01 13.12 -9.03
CA ARG A 243 -11.50 14.14 -9.97
C ARG A 243 -10.52 15.31 -10.14
N LEU A 244 -9.23 14.97 -10.29
CA LEU A 244 -8.19 15.95 -10.52
C LEU A 244 -8.48 16.76 -11.79
N LYS A 245 -8.15 18.04 -11.73
CA LYS A 245 -8.25 18.98 -12.84
C LYS A 245 -6.90 19.08 -13.56
N PRO A 246 -6.87 19.54 -14.81
CA PRO A 246 -5.62 19.72 -15.54
C PRO A 246 -4.59 20.64 -14.86
N ASP A 247 -5.05 21.57 -14.04
CA ASP A 247 -4.18 22.53 -13.34
C ASP A 247 -3.77 22.06 -11.93
N ASP A 248 -4.22 20.87 -11.52
CA ASP A 248 -3.79 20.29 -10.24
C ASP A 248 -2.34 19.82 -10.28
N THR A 249 -1.69 19.89 -9.14
CA THR A 249 -0.41 19.25 -8.86
C THR A 249 -0.60 18.21 -7.76
N LEU A 250 -0.36 16.94 -8.08
CA LEU A 250 -0.39 15.84 -7.11
C LEU A 250 1.03 15.59 -6.59
N TYR A 251 1.26 15.82 -5.30
CA TYR A 251 2.51 15.46 -4.65
C TYR A 251 2.52 13.98 -4.23
N CYS A 252 3.58 13.25 -4.63
CA CYS A 252 3.77 11.83 -4.33
C CYS A 252 5.12 11.58 -3.64
N PRO A 253 5.17 11.43 -2.30
CA PRO A 253 6.38 11.06 -1.57
C PRO A 253 6.55 9.54 -1.41
N LEU A 254 5.60 8.75 -1.94
CA LEU A 254 5.57 7.30 -1.78
C LEU A 254 6.49 6.60 -2.79
N PRO A 255 7.03 5.41 -2.44
CA PRO A 255 7.92 4.68 -3.31
C PRO A 255 7.26 4.26 -4.63
N LEU A 256 7.90 4.58 -5.76
CA LEU A 256 7.42 4.26 -7.11
C LEU A 256 7.35 2.75 -7.41
N TYR A 257 8.00 1.90 -6.62
CA TYR A 257 7.86 0.45 -6.77
C TYR A 257 6.57 -0.13 -6.16
N HIS A 258 5.67 0.72 -5.65
CA HIS A 258 4.36 0.33 -5.13
C HIS A 258 3.19 0.88 -5.95
N ASN A 259 2.09 0.13 -5.93
CA ASN A 259 0.86 0.48 -6.65
C ASN A 259 0.25 1.83 -6.25
N ASN A 260 0.39 2.28 -5.00
CA ASN A 260 -0.14 3.58 -4.61
C ASN A 260 0.51 4.69 -5.45
N ALA A 261 1.84 4.70 -5.60
CA ALA A 261 2.51 5.68 -6.43
C ALA A 261 2.25 5.47 -7.94
N LEU A 262 2.41 4.23 -8.46
CA LEU A 262 2.31 3.96 -9.90
C LEU A 262 0.87 3.94 -10.42
N THR A 263 -0.07 3.32 -9.69
CA THR A 263 -1.43 3.11 -10.20
C THR A 263 -2.37 4.20 -9.71
N VAL A 264 -2.34 4.52 -8.40
CA VAL A 264 -3.25 5.52 -7.85
C VAL A 264 -2.77 6.93 -8.20
N SER A 265 -1.52 7.28 -7.84
CA SER A 265 -1.04 8.65 -8.02
C SER A 265 -0.72 8.97 -9.48
N TRP A 266 0.19 8.24 -10.11
CA TRP A 266 0.55 8.50 -11.52
C TRP A 266 -0.61 8.21 -12.47
N GLY A 267 -1.44 7.19 -12.16
CA GLY A 267 -2.65 6.90 -12.93
C GLY A 267 -3.65 8.05 -12.87
N ALA A 268 -3.89 8.64 -11.71
CA ALA A 268 -4.78 9.79 -11.58
C ALA A 268 -4.26 11.02 -12.36
N VAL A 269 -2.96 11.27 -12.27
CA VAL A 269 -2.27 12.35 -13.01
C VAL A 269 -2.45 12.16 -14.51
N LEU A 270 -2.17 10.97 -15.06
CA LEU A 270 -2.38 10.68 -16.48
C LEU A 270 -3.87 10.69 -16.85
N GLY A 271 -4.77 10.32 -15.92
CA GLY A 271 -6.22 10.40 -16.13
C GLY A 271 -6.72 11.84 -16.34
N ALA A 272 -6.18 12.78 -15.59
CA ALA A 272 -6.49 14.22 -15.68
C ALA A 272 -5.65 14.95 -16.75
N GLY A 273 -4.42 14.52 -16.96
CA GLY A 273 -3.40 15.26 -17.72
C GLY A 273 -2.84 16.43 -16.91
N CYS A 274 -2.70 16.26 -15.59
CA CYS A 274 -2.18 17.26 -14.66
C CYS A 274 -0.72 16.98 -14.30
N THR A 275 -0.18 17.63 -13.27
CA THR A 275 1.23 17.55 -12.87
C THR A 275 1.42 16.54 -11.74
N LEU A 276 2.47 15.69 -11.84
CA LEU A 276 3.00 14.92 -10.74
C LEU A 276 4.20 15.64 -10.13
N ALA A 277 4.14 16.00 -8.86
CA ALA A 277 5.33 16.41 -8.09
C ALA A 277 5.84 15.20 -7.32
N LEU A 278 7.07 14.77 -7.61
CA LEU A 278 7.66 13.56 -7.03
C LEU A 278 8.58 13.91 -5.88
N GLY A 279 8.33 13.32 -4.70
CA GLY A 279 9.26 13.37 -3.57
C GLY A 279 10.30 12.25 -3.65
N ARG A 280 11.57 12.53 -3.29
CA ARG A 280 12.60 11.48 -3.20
C ARG A 280 12.23 10.41 -2.19
N LYS A 281 11.75 10.83 -1.03
CA LYS A 281 11.24 10.00 0.06
C LYS A 281 10.39 10.84 0.99
N PHE A 282 9.48 10.21 1.69
CA PHE A 282 8.74 10.88 2.75
C PHE A 282 9.67 11.40 3.86
N SER A 283 9.41 12.63 4.29
CA SER A 283 10.05 13.25 5.44
C SER A 283 9.04 14.13 6.17
N ALA A 284 8.63 13.75 7.38
CA ALA A 284 7.64 14.51 8.14
C ALA A 284 8.06 15.96 8.43
N SER A 285 9.37 16.23 8.51
CA SER A 285 9.90 17.60 8.76
C SER A 285 9.89 18.48 7.51
N ARG A 286 10.02 17.92 6.30
CA ARG A 286 10.09 18.68 5.05
C ARG A 286 8.80 18.62 4.23
N PHE A 287 7.84 17.80 4.66
CA PHE A 287 6.64 17.50 3.88
C PHE A 287 5.87 18.76 3.43
N TRP A 288 5.55 19.64 4.38
CA TRP A 288 4.78 20.84 4.09
C TRP A 288 5.59 21.89 3.31
N ASP A 289 6.92 21.90 3.46
CA ASP A 289 7.78 22.75 2.63
C ASP A 289 7.81 22.28 1.18
N GLU A 290 7.85 20.96 0.95
CA GLU A 290 7.74 20.39 -0.40
C GLU A 290 6.35 20.61 -1.00
N ILE A 291 5.27 20.50 -0.22
CA ILE A 291 3.90 20.84 -0.64
C ILE A 291 3.82 22.29 -1.13
N ARG A 292 4.35 23.24 -0.36
CA ARG A 292 4.38 24.67 -0.72
C ARG A 292 5.26 24.92 -1.93
N ARG A 293 6.45 24.35 -1.98
CA ARG A 293 7.40 24.49 -3.09
C ARG A 293 6.82 24.10 -4.44
N TYR A 294 6.00 23.06 -4.48
CA TYR A 294 5.38 22.56 -5.70
C TYR A 294 3.99 23.11 -5.96
N ASP A 295 3.48 24.01 -5.13
CA ASP A 295 2.09 24.48 -5.17
C ASP A 295 1.10 23.31 -5.27
N ALA A 296 1.38 22.25 -4.49
CA ALA A 296 0.60 21.01 -4.56
C ALA A 296 -0.85 21.24 -4.09
N THR A 297 -1.82 20.85 -4.93
CA THR A 297 -3.24 20.92 -4.65
C THR A 297 -3.82 19.62 -4.13
N ALA A 298 -3.02 18.54 -4.24
CA ALA A 298 -3.34 17.21 -3.76
C ALA A 298 -2.08 16.47 -3.34
N PHE A 299 -2.22 15.48 -2.46
CA PHE A 299 -1.14 14.51 -2.21
C PHE A 299 -1.66 13.10 -1.97
N CYS A 300 -0.79 12.11 -2.22
CA CYS A 300 -1.06 10.73 -1.85
C CYS A 300 -0.44 10.38 -0.51
N TYR A 301 -1.12 9.48 0.23
CA TYR A 301 -0.68 9.07 1.56
C TYR A 301 -0.85 7.56 1.80
N ILE A 302 -0.24 7.08 2.86
CA ILE A 302 -0.63 5.91 3.63
C ILE A 302 -0.84 6.37 5.07
N GLY A 303 -1.72 5.68 5.82
CA GLY A 303 -2.22 6.17 7.12
C GLY A 303 -1.12 6.54 8.11
N GLU A 304 0.00 5.81 8.14
CA GLU A 304 1.15 6.12 8.99
C GLU A 304 1.81 7.48 8.65
N LEU A 305 1.83 7.86 7.38
CA LEU A 305 2.31 9.18 6.96
C LEU A 305 1.48 10.30 7.60
N CYS A 306 0.16 10.16 7.57
CA CYS A 306 -0.74 11.13 8.22
C CYS A 306 -0.52 11.21 9.73
N ARG A 307 -0.25 10.07 10.37
CA ARG A 307 0.06 10.02 11.80
C ARG A 307 1.38 10.72 12.12
N TYR A 308 2.44 10.49 11.34
CA TYR A 308 3.71 11.19 11.52
C TYR A 308 3.58 12.70 11.36
N LEU A 309 2.78 13.17 10.40
CA LEU A 309 2.51 14.60 10.23
C LEU A 309 1.73 15.16 11.43
N LEU A 310 0.74 14.43 11.92
CA LEU A 310 -0.08 14.84 13.05
C LEU A 310 0.72 14.90 14.36
N ASN A 311 1.70 14.02 14.54
CA ASN A 311 2.57 13.99 15.72
C ASN A 311 3.60 15.13 15.75
N ARG A 312 3.81 15.86 14.65
CA ARG A 312 4.66 17.05 14.66
C ARG A 312 4.01 18.15 15.50
N PRO A 313 4.80 19.01 16.18
CA PRO A 313 4.28 20.18 16.85
C PRO A 313 3.41 21.02 15.88
N ALA A 314 2.27 21.52 16.37
CA ALA A 314 1.42 22.39 15.56
C ALA A 314 2.11 23.73 15.32
N THR A 315 1.95 24.26 14.11
CA THR A 315 2.50 25.55 13.69
C THR A 315 1.41 26.41 13.05
N PRO A 316 1.55 27.75 13.06
CA PRO A 316 0.63 28.63 12.34
C PRO A 316 0.55 28.32 10.84
N GLN A 317 1.64 27.76 10.25
CA GLN A 317 1.75 27.43 8.84
C GLN A 317 1.09 26.10 8.44
N ASP A 318 0.51 25.36 9.37
CA ASP A 318 -0.10 24.06 9.10
C ASP A 318 -1.23 24.12 8.04
N ARG A 319 -1.80 25.31 7.80
CA ARG A 319 -2.83 25.57 6.79
C ARG A 319 -2.37 26.45 5.63
N GLU A 320 -1.11 26.85 5.60
CA GLU A 320 -0.55 27.67 4.53
C GLU A 320 -0.15 26.82 3.32
N HIS A 321 -1.14 26.28 2.60
CA HIS A 321 -0.96 25.45 1.41
C HIS A 321 -2.23 25.42 0.56
N LEU A 322 -2.10 24.91 -0.68
CA LEU A 322 -3.21 24.82 -1.64
C LEU A 322 -3.88 23.45 -1.67
N VAL A 323 -3.52 22.52 -0.77
CA VAL A 323 -4.07 21.16 -0.76
C VAL A 323 -5.55 21.19 -0.41
N ARG A 324 -6.39 20.74 -1.34
CA ARG A 324 -7.84 20.58 -1.17
C ARG A 324 -8.28 19.14 -0.97
N LEU A 325 -7.51 18.18 -1.48
CA LEU A 325 -7.81 16.75 -1.36
C LEU A 325 -6.57 15.92 -1.12
N ILE A 326 -6.80 14.77 -0.49
CA ILE A 326 -5.78 13.74 -0.33
C ILE A 326 -6.34 12.37 -0.69
N VAL A 327 -5.49 11.47 -1.18
CA VAL A 327 -5.87 10.11 -1.54
C VAL A 327 -4.90 9.10 -0.94
N GLY A 328 -5.44 8.05 -0.38
CA GLY A 328 -4.59 7.00 0.18
C GLY A 328 -5.37 5.85 0.77
N ASN A 329 -4.68 5.11 1.60
CA ASN A 329 -5.25 3.97 2.31
C ASN A 329 -4.71 3.87 3.73
N GLY A 330 -5.54 3.37 4.63
CA GLY A 330 -5.17 3.08 5.99
C GLY A 330 -5.13 4.30 6.92
N LEU A 331 -5.82 5.40 6.60
CA LEU A 331 -6.03 6.48 7.54
C LEU A 331 -6.94 5.98 8.68
N ARG A 332 -6.38 5.94 9.88
CA ARG A 332 -7.08 5.42 11.05
C ARG A 332 -8.27 6.30 11.43
N PRO A 333 -9.43 5.71 11.77
CA PRO A 333 -10.63 6.45 12.16
C PRO A 333 -10.40 7.44 13.31
N GLU A 334 -9.50 7.09 14.25
CA GLU A 334 -9.22 7.88 15.45
C GLU A 334 -8.55 9.22 15.15
N ILE A 335 -7.69 9.25 14.12
CA ILE A 335 -6.97 10.47 13.73
C ILE A 335 -7.62 11.23 12.56
N TRP A 336 -8.67 10.67 11.95
CA TRP A 336 -9.28 11.21 10.73
C TRP A 336 -9.71 12.67 10.88
N GLU A 337 -10.52 12.95 11.88
CA GLU A 337 -11.06 14.29 12.11
C GLU A 337 -9.98 15.28 12.58
N ALA A 338 -9.09 14.83 13.47
CA ALA A 338 -7.99 15.66 13.95
C ALA A 338 -7.05 16.07 12.81
N PHE A 339 -6.73 15.13 11.89
CA PHE A 339 -5.92 15.41 10.71
C PHE A 339 -6.61 16.42 9.79
N GLN A 340 -7.88 16.19 9.49
CA GLN A 340 -8.68 17.05 8.62
C GLN A 340 -8.80 18.48 9.18
N GLN A 341 -9.08 18.61 10.47
CA GLN A 341 -9.22 19.90 11.12
C GLN A 341 -7.90 20.66 11.23
N ARG A 342 -6.83 19.99 11.62
CA ARG A 342 -5.52 20.64 11.80
C ARG A 342 -4.99 21.22 10.51
N PHE A 343 -4.99 20.43 9.45
CA PHE A 343 -4.42 20.82 8.17
C PHE A 343 -5.43 21.45 7.20
N GLY A 344 -6.70 21.59 7.59
CA GLY A 344 -7.73 22.22 6.74
C GLY A 344 -8.03 21.44 5.45
N ILE A 345 -7.88 20.12 5.46
CA ILE A 345 -8.11 19.29 4.28
C ILE A 345 -9.60 19.08 4.05
N GLU A 346 -10.11 19.54 2.90
CA GLU A 346 -11.54 19.46 2.60
C GLU A 346 -12.01 18.04 2.29
N GLN A 347 -11.20 17.27 1.54
CA GLN A 347 -11.59 15.97 1.02
C GLN A 347 -10.52 14.91 1.28
N ILE A 348 -10.91 13.82 1.93
CA ILE A 348 -10.09 12.65 2.15
C ILE A 348 -10.72 11.48 1.39
N TYR A 349 -10.00 10.98 0.39
CA TYR A 349 -10.40 9.83 -0.41
C TYR A 349 -9.61 8.60 0.00
N GLU A 350 -10.27 7.69 0.69
CA GLU A 350 -9.72 6.38 1.00
C GLU A 350 -9.99 5.41 -0.15
N PHE A 351 -9.12 4.43 -0.28
CA PHE A 351 -9.37 3.25 -1.08
C PHE A 351 -8.86 2.00 -0.35
N TYR A 352 -9.42 0.87 -0.69
CA TYR A 352 -8.91 -0.44 -0.26
C TYR A 352 -8.64 -1.28 -1.51
N GLY A 353 -7.48 -1.93 -1.52
CA GLY A 353 -7.08 -2.87 -2.55
C GLY A 353 -5.69 -3.42 -2.29
N ALA A 354 -5.41 -4.58 -2.85
CA ALA A 354 -4.09 -5.19 -2.85
C ALA A 354 -3.56 -5.31 -4.28
N SER A 355 -2.25 -5.40 -4.42
CA SER A 355 -1.61 -5.53 -5.75
C SER A 355 -2.11 -6.76 -6.51
N GLU A 356 -2.44 -7.83 -5.81
CA GLU A 356 -3.00 -9.07 -6.35
C GLU A 356 -4.52 -9.11 -6.39
N SER A 357 -5.22 -8.21 -5.69
CA SER A 357 -6.69 -8.23 -5.62
C SER A 357 -7.32 -7.96 -6.99
N ASN A 358 -8.41 -8.64 -7.28
CA ASN A 358 -9.19 -8.43 -8.51
C ASN A 358 -10.21 -7.29 -8.40
N LEU A 359 -10.46 -6.78 -7.20
CA LEU A 359 -11.35 -5.65 -6.94
C LEU A 359 -10.66 -4.58 -6.09
N ALA A 360 -11.21 -3.37 -6.15
CA ALA A 360 -10.88 -2.27 -5.25
C ALA A 360 -12.17 -1.63 -4.73
N PHE A 361 -12.11 -1.15 -3.49
CA PHE A 361 -13.13 -0.30 -2.89
C PHE A 361 -12.64 1.13 -2.91
N VAL A 362 -13.52 2.06 -3.20
CA VAL A 362 -13.17 3.48 -3.32
C VAL A 362 -14.18 4.36 -2.60
N ASN A 363 -13.69 5.27 -1.81
CA ASN A 363 -14.52 6.27 -1.13
C ASN A 363 -14.79 7.47 -2.05
N ALA A 364 -15.52 7.23 -3.16
CA ALA A 364 -15.75 8.24 -4.19
C ALA A 364 -16.57 9.44 -3.74
N PHE A 365 -17.26 9.33 -2.61
CA PHE A 365 -18.12 10.38 -2.07
C PHE A 365 -17.51 11.11 -0.86
N GLY A 366 -16.25 10.82 -0.51
CA GLY A 366 -15.56 11.47 0.60
C GLY A 366 -16.26 11.30 1.95
N LEU A 367 -16.80 10.11 2.22
CA LEU A 367 -17.40 9.77 3.50
C LEU A 367 -16.31 9.54 4.55
N SER A 368 -16.58 9.94 5.79
CA SER A 368 -15.61 9.75 6.88
C SER A 368 -15.52 8.28 7.30
N LYS A 369 -14.31 7.83 7.66
CA LYS A 369 -14.04 6.55 8.32
C LYS A 369 -14.49 5.30 7.53
N THR A 370 -14.45 5.36 6.20
CA THR A 370 -14.77 4.24 5.31
C THR A 370 -13.70 4.05 4.25
N ALA A 371 -13.36 2.79 3.96
CA ALA A 371 -12.49 2.46 2.82
C ALA A 371 -13.24 2.59 1.47
N GLY A 372 -14.56 2.81 1.52
CA GLY A 372 -15.39 3.05 0.36
C GLY A 372 -16.24 1.86 -0.07
N PHE A 373 -16.81 1.97 -1.25
CA PHE A 373 -17.71 0.97 -1.81
C PHE A 373 -17.12 0.29 -3.04
N CYS A 374 -17.65 -0.89 -3.36
CA CYS A 374 -17.36 -1.61 -4.60
C CYS A 374 -18.68 -2.07 -5.26
N PRO A 375 -18.93 -1.73 -6.54
CA PRO A 375 -20.13 -2.19 -7.26
C PRO A 375 -20.03 -3.65 -7.73
N MET A 376 -18.83 -4.23 -7.78
CA MET A 376 -18.59 -5.59 -8.23
C MET A 376 -18.90 -6.63 -7.14
N PRO A 377 -19.19 -7.90 -7.48
CA PRO A 377 -19.53 -8.92 -6.49
C PRO A 377 -18.43 -9.16 -5.46
N PHE A 378 -18.78 -8.99 -4.20
CA PHE A 378 -17.98 -9.36 -3.03
C PHE A 378 -18.88 -9.87 -1.90
N ALA A 379 -18.29 -10.53 -0.93
CA ALA A 379 -18.96 -10.91 0.31
C ALA A 379 -18.02 -10.76 1.50
N ILE A 380 -18.60 -10.52 2.66
CA ILE A 380 -17.93 -10.56 3.94
C ILE A 380 -18.47 -11.81 4.65
N VAL A 381 -17.59 -12.76 4.94
CA VAL A 381 -18.00 -14.07 5.43
C VAL A 381 -17.51 -14.32 6.85
N GLU A 382 -18.26 -15.16 7.58
CA GLU A 382 -17.86 -15.61 8.91
C GLU A 382 -16.46 -16.22 8.88
N PHE A 383 -15.64 -15.85 9.86
CA PHE A 383 -14.25 -16.23 9.94
C PHE A 383 -13.94 -16.85 11.30
N ASP A 384 -13.20 -17.94 11.29
CA ASP A 384 -12.67 -18.56 12.50
C ASP A 384 -11.21 -18.12 12.67
N ALA A 385 -10.96 -17.32 13.72
CA ALA A 385 -9.62 -16.78 13.98
C ALA A 385 -8.66 -17.82 14.57
N GLU A 386 -9.16 -18.92 15.12
CA GLU A 386 -8.32 -20.00 15.66
C GLU A 386 -7.77 -20.89 14.55
N GLU A 387 -8.64 -21.27 13.61
CA GLU A 387 -8.24 -22.03 12.43
C GLU A 387 -7.65 -21.15 11.32
N GLU A 388 -7.72 -19.81 11.46
CA GLU A 388 -7.37 -18.83 10.43
C GLU A 388 -8.05 -19.11 9.08
N LYS A 389 -9.33 -19.55 9.11
CA LYS A 389 -10.10 -19.97 7.93
C LYS A 389 -11.52 -19.42 7.94
N PRO A 390 -12.13 -19.23 6.75
CA PRO A 390 -13.55 -18.93 6.68
C PRO A 390 -14.39 -20.13 7.18
N ARG A 391 -15.43 -19.86 7.97
CA ARG A 391 -16.30 -20.88 8.57
C ARG A 391 -17.29 -21.41 7.54
N ARG A 392 -17.28 -22.73 7.31
CA ARG A 392 -18.29 -23.41 6.48
C ARG A 392 -19.45 -23.90 7.33
N ALA A 393 -20.68 -23.71 6.83
CA ALA A 393 -21.87 -24.27 7.45
C ALA A 393 -22.02 -25.77 7.13
N GLY A 394 -23.03 -26.41 7.74
CA GLY A 394 -23.26 -27.84 7.57
C GLY A 394 -23.59 -28.29 6.13
N ASP A 395 -23.98 -27.35 5.25
CA ASP A 395 -24.19 -27.58 3.82
C ASP A 395 -22.89 -27.43 2.98
N GLY A 396 -21.76 -27.14 3.65
CA GLY A 396 -20.43 -26.97 3.03
C GLY A 396 -20.16 -25.59 2.45
N TYR A 397 -21.13 -24.67 2.46
CA TYR A 397 -20.98 -23.29 1.93
C TYR A 397 -20.62 -22.31 3.05
N LEU A 398 -20.07 -21.13 2.65
CA LEU A 398 -19.77 -20.05 3.58
C LEU A 398 -21.03 -19.24 3.92
N ARG A 399 -21.04 -18.64 5.12
CA ARG A 399 -22.11 -17.73 5.55
C ARG A 399 -21.61 -16.29 5.54
N LYS A 400 -22.48 -15.37 5.09
CA LYS A 400 -22.21 -13.93 5.14
C LYS A 400 -22.49 -13.42 6.55
N VAL A 401 -21.67 -12.49 6.99
CA VAL A 401 -21.92 -11.73 8.23
C VAL A 401 -23.12 -10.80 8.06
N LYS A 402 -23.68 -10.33 9.17
CA LYS A 402 -24.70 -9.29 9.17
C LYS A 402 -24.07 -7.90 9.06
N ARG A 403 -24.87 -6.91 8.67
CA ARG A 403 -24.46 -5.51 8.68
C ARG A 403 -23.95 -5.10 10.08
N GLY A 404 -22.85 -4.36 10.13
CA GLY A 404 -22.15 -3.95 11.35
C GLY A 404 -21.16 -4.99 11.89
N GLU A 405 -21.23 -6.25 11.42
CA GLU A 405 -20.32 -7.31 11.85
C GLU A 405 -19.01 -7.33 11.05
N VAL A 406 -18.00 -7.95 11.64
CA VAL A 406 -16.67 -8.13 11.05
C VAL A 406 -16.54 -9.56 10.50
N GLY A 407 -15.93 -9.68 9.33
CA GLY A 407 -15.63 -10.97 8.72
C GLY A 407 -14.55 -10.90 7.67
N LEU A 408 -14.21 -12.04 7.07
CA LEU A 408 -13.24 -12.15 6.00
C LEU A 408 -13.82 -11.61 4.68
N LEU A 409 -13.13 -10.68 4.08
CA LEU A 409 -13.49 -10.18 2.75
C LEU A 409 -13.09 -11.20 1.66
N VAL A 410 -14.07 -11.59 0.86
CA VAL A 410 -13.85 -12.41 -0.34
C VAL A 410 -14.46 -11.74 -1.56
N THR A 411 -13.81 -11.85 -2.72
CA THR A 411 -14.25 -11.19 -3.96
C THR A 411 -14.42 -12.22 -5.08
N GLU A 412 -15.54 -12.15 -5.81
CA GLU A 412 -15.83 -13.12 -6.88
C GLU A 412 -14.86 -12.95 -8.04
N VAL A 413 -14.33 -14.07 -8.55
CA VAL A 413 -13.49 -14.09 -9.75
C VAL A 413 -14.39 -14.33 -10.96
N THR A 414 -14.42 -13.36 -11.86
CA THR A 414 -15.27 -13.36 -13.06
C THR A 414 -14.50 -12.81 -14.25
N ASP A 415 -15.02 -12.95 -15.47
CA ASP A 415 -14.42 -12.35 -16.68
C ASP A 415 -14.32 -10.82 -16.60
N LYS A 416 -15.21 -10.17 -15.83
CA LYS A 416 -15.20 -8.71 -15.60
C LYS A 416 -14.26 -8.29 -14.46
N ALA A 417 -13.88 -9.21 -13.60
CA ALA A 417 -12.97 -9.03 -12.48
C ALA A 417 -12.04 -10.25 -12.38
N PRO A 418 -11.15 -10.44 -13.36
CA PRO A 418 -10.24 -11.58 -13.38
C PRO A 418 -9.20 -11.47 -12.25
N PHE A 419 -8.76 -12.62 -11.77
CA PHE A 419 -7.64 -12.71 -10.84
C PHE A 419 -6.36 -13.01 -11.62
N ASP A 420 -5.52 -12.00 -11.85
CA ASP A 420 -4.27 -12.14 -12.61
C ASP A 420 -3.18 -12.88 -11.79
N GLY A 421 -3.29 -12.87 -10.46
CA GLY A 421 -2.45 -13.65 -9.56
C GLY A 421 -1.01 -13.14 -9.42
N TYR A 422 -0.15 -14.11 -9.13
CA TYR A 422 1.30 -13.94 -9.04
C TYR A 422 1.99 -14.65 -10.20
N THR A 423 3.26 -14.34 -10.43
CA THR A 423 4.11 -15.12 -11.35
C THR A 423 4.23 -16.58 -10.92
N ASP A 424 4.12 -16.87 -9.62
CA ASP A 424 4.01 -18.22 -9.05
C ASP A 424 2.56 -18.70 -9.04
N LYS A 425 2.28 -19.73 -9.85
CA LYS A 425 0.95 -20.35 -9.97
C LYS A 425 0.47 -20.98 -8.67
N LYS A 426 1.37 -21.64 -7.91
CA LYS A 426 1.01 -22.29 -6.65
C LYS A 426 0.59 -21.24 -5.59
N ALA A 427 1.30 -20.13 -5.53
CA ALA A 427 0.95 -19.02 -4.66
C ALA A 427 -0.40 -18.39 -5.07
N SER A 428 -0.71 -18.36 -6.37
CA SER A 428 -1.98 -17.87 -6.89
C SER A 428 -3.15 -18.79 -6.51
N GLU A 429 -3.02 -20.10 -6.72
CA GLU A 429 -4.05 -21.08 -6.34
C GLU A 429 -4.35 -21.06 -4.84
N ALA A 430 -3.35 -20.87 -3.99
CA ALA A 430 -3.54 -20.80 -2.53
C ALA A 430 -4.41 -19.61 -2.08
N LYS A 431 -4.65 -18.63 -2.95
CA LYS A 431 -5.53 -17.49 -2.69
C LYS A 431 -6.97 -17.69 -3.17
N LEU A 432 -7.26 -18.81 -3.82
CA LEU A 432 -8.60 -19.06 -4.36
C LEU A 432 -9.40 -19.99 -3.45
N LEU A 433 -10.63 -19.57 -3.17
CA LEU A 433 -11.65 -20.38 -2.50
C LEU A 433 -12.64 -20.88 -3.57
N ARG A 434 -12.98 -22.15 -3.50
CA ARG A 434 -13.91 -22.80 -4.44
C ARG A 434 -15.16 -23.25 -3.71
N ASP A 435 -16.28 -23.33 -4.41
CA ASP A 435 -17.57 -23.73 -3.87
C ASP A 435 -17.92 -22.91 -2.61
N VAL A 436 -17.91 -21.57 -2.78
CA VAL A 436 -18.10 -20.64 -1.65
C VAL A 436 -19.57 -20.47 -1.31
N PHE A 437 -20.42 -20.15 -2.31
CA PHE A 437 -21.87 -19.98 -2.14
C PHE A 437 -22.68 -20.92 -3.03
N LYS A 438 -22.06 -21.45 -4.08
CA LYS A 438 -22.65 -22.42 -5.00
C LYS A 438 -21.55 -23.28 -5.61
N LYS A 439 -21.93 -24.46 -6.10
CA LYS A 439 -21.01 -25.37 -6.78
C LYS A 439 -20.37 -24.69 -8.01
N GLY A 440 -19.05 -24.71 -8.09
CA GLY A 440 -18.24 -24.21 -9.21
C GLY A 440 -17.94 -22.72 -9.18
N ASP A 441 -18.37 -21.96 -8.18
CA ASP A 441 -17.93 -20.57 -8.01
C ASP A 441 -16.49 -20.48 -7.50
N VAL A 442 -15.81 -19.40 -7.87
CA VAL A 442 -14.42 -19.14 -7.47
C VAL A 442 -14.33 -17.74 -6.88
N TRP A 443 -13.73 -17.66 -5.70
CA TRP A 443 -13.58 -16.42 -4.96
C TRP A 443 -12.13 -16.22 -4.54
N PHE A 444 -11.67 -14.99 -4.63
CA PHE A 444 -10.36 -14.60 -4.13
C PHE A 444 -10.44 -14.29 -2.63
N ASN A 445 -9.57 -14.95 -1.85
CA ASN A 445 -9.38 -14.70 -0.42
C ASN A 445 -8.40 -13.53 -0.25
N THR A 446 -8.90 -12.39 0.22
CA THR A 446 -8.06 -11.21 0.45
C THR A 446 -7.07 -11.42 1.60
N GLY A 447 -7.45 -12.20 2.61
CA GLY A 447 -6.74 -12.33 3.87
C GLY A 447 -6.92 -11.14 4.81
N ASP A 448 -7.95 -10.30 4.54
CA ASP A 448 -8.24 -9.11 5.34
C ASP A 448 -9.63 -9.23 5.98
N LEU A 449 -9.71 -8.85 7.25
CA LEU A 449 -10.95 -8.72 7.99
C LEU A 449 -11.50 -7.30 7.82
N VAL A 450 -12.77 -7.21 7.47
CA VAL A 450 -13.45 -5.93 7.26
C VAL A 450 -14.80 -5.93 7.96
N ARG A 451 -15.27 -4.74 8.33
CA ARG A 451 -16.63 -4.51 8.83
C ARG A 451 -17.57 -4.18 7.68
N ASP A 452 -18.76 -4.79 7.65
CA ASP A 452 -19.83 -4.39 6.75
C ASP A 452 -20.49 -3.10 7.26
N GLN A 453 -20.21 -1.97 6.61
CA GLN A 453 -20.80 -0.68 6.97
C GLN A 453 -22.17 -0.44 6.32
N GLY A 454 -22.69 -1.39 5.55
CA GLY A 454 -23.89 -1.23 4.75
C GLY A 454 -23.66 -0.48 3.43
N TRP A 455 -24.67 -0.49 2.54
CA TRP A 455 -24.62 0.18 1.24
C TRP A 455 -23.37 -0.17 0.41
N ARG A 456 -22.87 -1.43 0.56
CA ARG A 456 -21.66 -1.95 -0.09
C ARG A 456 -20.37 -1.22 0.28
N HIS A 457 -20.34 -0.52 1.43
CA HIS A 457 -19.17 0.09 2.03
C HIS A 457 -18.52 -0.85 3.03
N ILE A 458 -17.20 -0.74 3.15
CA ILE A 458 -16.41 -1.50 4.11
C ILE A 458 -15.49 -0.58 4.92
N GLN A 459 -15.21 -1.02 6.14
CA GLN A 459 -14.12 -0.49 6.95
C GLN A 459 -13.09 -1.60 7.14
N PHE A 460 -11.82 -1.30 6.87
CA PHE A 460 -10.75 -2.24 7.18
C PHE A 460 -10.61 -2.39 8.70
N VAL A 461 -10.51 -3.63 9.17
CA VAL A 461 -10.36 -3.94 10.60
C VAL A 461 -8.97 -4.46 10.89
N ASP A 462 -8.56 -5.59 10.27
CA ASP A 462 -7.23 -6.19 10.52
C ASP A 462 -6.87 -7.21 9.42
N ARG A 463 -5.66 -7.75 9.49
CA ARG A 463 -5.24 -8.89 8.68
C ARG A 463 -5.45 -10.19 9.42
N VAL A 464 -5.84 -11.23 8.69
CA VAL A 464 -6.04 -12.58 9.23
C VAL A 464 -4.83 -13.06 10.05
N GLY A 465 -3.60 -12.87 9.57
CA GLY A 465 -2.39 -13.30 10.28
C GLY A 465 -1.94 -12.38 11.43
N ASP A 466 -2.60 -11.22 11.62
CA ASP A 466 -2.27 -10.27 12.70
C ASP A 466 -3.24 -10.36 13.88
N THR A 467 -4.52 -10.62 13.60
CA THR A 467 -5.53 -10.91 14.62
C THR A 467 -5.12 -12.13 15.46
N PHE A 468 -5.38 -12.09 16.75
CA PHE A 468 -5.13 -13.21 17.66
C PHE A 468 -6.34 -13.47 18.54
N ARG A 469 -6.38 -14.66 19.14
CA ARG A 469 -7.44 -15.06 20.07
C ARG A 469 -6.89 -15.16 21.49
N TRP A 470 -7.60 -14.60 22.44
CA TRP A 470 -7.28 -14.68 23.86
C TRP A 470 -8.51 -14.97 24.69
N LYS A 471 -8.45 -15.99 25.54
CA LYS A 471 -9.57 -16.41 26.42
C LYS A 471 -10.89 -16.61 25.66
N GLY A 472 -10.81 -17.20 24.48
CA GLY A 472 -11.99 -17.48 23.66
C GLY A 472 -12.48 -16.31 22.78
N GLU A 473 -11.89 -15.10 22.91
CA GLU A 473 -12.32 -13.89 22.20
C GLU A 473 -11.29 -13.45 21.15
N ASN A 474 -11.78 -12.95 20.02
CA ASN A 474 -10.93 -12.43 18.97
C ASN A 474 -10.50 -11.00 19.26
N VAL A 475 -9.22 -10.70 19.09
CA VAL A 475 -8.62 -9.37 19.28
C VAL A 475 -8.09 -8.86 17.95
N ALA A 476 -8.64 -7.74 17.48
CA ALA A 476 -8.10 -7.00 16.34
C ALA A 476 -6.95 -6.12 16.81
N THR A 477 -5.75 -6.30 16.23
CA THR A 477 -4.56 -5.55 16.66
C THR A 477 -4.70 -4.06 16.43
N THR A 478 -5.37 -3.65 15.36
CA THR A 478 -5.58 -2.24 15.03
C THR A 478 -6.48 -1.50 16.01
N GLU A 479 -7.49 -2.18 16.61
CA GLU A 479 -8.35 -1.61 17.65
C GLU A 479 -7.53 -1.30 18.92
N VAL A 480 -6.70 -2.25 19.33
CA VAL A 480 -5.82 -2.08 20.50
C VAL A 480 -4.74 -1.02 20.25
N GLU A 481 -4.15 -1.01 19.04
CA GLU A 481 -3.21 0.03 18.62
C GLU A 481 -3.86 1.42 18.63
N GLY A 482 -5.13 1.53 18.24
CA GLY A 482 -5.90 2.77 18.30
C GLY A 482 -6.03 3.30 19.73
N ALA A 483 -6.43 2.44 20.67
CA ALA A 483 -6.53 2.79 22.09
C ALA A 483 -5.19 3.19 22.71
N LEU A 484 -4.11 2.46 22.38
CA LEU A 484 -2.74 2.78 22.84
C LEU A 484 -2.27 4.13 22.30
N ASN A 485 -2.42 4.38 20.99
CA ASN A 485 -1.99 5.63 20.37
C ASN A 485 -2.80 6.86 20.82
N ALA A 486 -3.99 6.67 21.40
CA ALA A 486 -4.77 7.74 22.01
C ALA A 486 -4.25 8.16 23.40
N PHE A 487 -3.35 7.37 24.02
CA PHE A 487 -2.78 7.72 25.32
C PHE A 487 -1.66 8.76 25.18
N PRO A 488 -1.70 9.86 25.95
CA PRO A 488 -0.67 10.88 25.89
C PRO A 488 0.74 10.32 26.17
N GLY A 489 1.70 10.65 25.32
CA GLY A 489 3.08 10.19 25.42
C GLY A 489 3.40 8.90 24.65
N ILE A 490 2.43 8.20 24.09
CA ILE A 490 2.68 7.10 23.16
C ILE A 490 2.74 7.67 21.73
N GLU A 491 3.88 7.54 21.07
CA GLU A 491 4.07 7.97 19.69
C GLU A 491 3.69 6.87 18.70
N GLN A 492 4.03 5.62 19.02
CA GLN A 492 3.77 4.46 18.18
C GLN A 492 3.45 3.24 19.04
N ALA A 493 2.43 2.48 18.63
CA ALA A 493 2.08 1.20 19.19
C ALA A 493 1.96 0.14 18.09
N VAL A 494 2.58 -1.02 18.30
CA VAL A 494 2.49 -2.21 17.45
C VAL A 494 2.01 -3.37 18.29
N VAL A 495 0.82 -3.88 17.99
CA VAL A 495 0.17 -4.95 18.77
C VAL A 495 0.27 -6.28 18.05
N TYR A 496 0.52 -7.34 18.79
CA TYR A 496 0.63 -8.71 18.29
C TYR A 496 0.31 -9.72 19.41
N GLY A 497 -0.04 -10.94 19.00
CA GLY A 497 -0.27 -12.03 19.93
C GLY A 497 0.99 -12.82 20.23
N VAL A 498 1.23 -13.15 21.49
CA VAL A 498 2.32 -14.00 21.99
C VAL A 498 1.78 -15.24 22.68
N GLU A 499 2.45 -16.36 22.52
CA GLU A 499 2.08 -17.61 23.18
C GLU A 499 2.49 -17.57 24.65
N VAL A 500 1.56 -17.93 25.53
CA VAL A 500 1.80 -18.03 26.97
C VAL A 500 1.71 -19.50 27.36
N PRO A 501 2.76 -20.07 28.00
CA PRO A 501 2.73 -21.47 28.42
C PRO A 501 1.50 -21.82 29.28
N GLY A 502 0.77 -22.87 28.92
CA GLY A 502 -0.39 -23.35 29.64
C GLY A 502 -1.68 -22.52 29.48
N ALA A 503 -1.67 -21.49 28.66
CA ALA A 503 -2.86 -20.72 28.32
C ALA A 503 -3.43 -21.13 26.95
N ASP A 504 -4.75 -20.96 26.78
CA ASP A 504 -5.40 -21.15 25.50
C ASP A 504 -5.41 -19.85 24.68
N GLY A 505 -4.95 -19.93 23.42
CA GLY A 505 -4.79 -18.79 22.55
C GLY A 505 -3.47 -18.03 22.72
N ARG A 506 -3.46 -16.77 22.31
CA ARG A 506 -2.30 -15.86 22.37
C ARG A 506 -2.65 -14.60 23.16
N ALA A 507 -1.83 -14.26 24.14
CA ALA A 507 -2.00 -13.03 24.92
C ALA A 507 -1.57 -11.81 24.09
N GLY A 508 -2.25 -10.69 24.28
CA GLY A 508 -1.86 -9.43 23.67
C GLY A 508 -0.52 -8.91 24.20
N MET A 509 0.39 -8.55 23.28
CA MET A 509 1.61 -7.81 23.57
C MET A 509 1.68 -6.58 22.68
N ALA A 510 2.15 -5.47 23.26
CA ALA A 510 2.33 -4.23 22.53
C ALA A 510 3.79 -3.75 22.61
N SER A 511 4.40 -3.45 21.45
CA SER A 511 5.66 -2.71 21.36
C SER A 511 5.34 -1.23 21.24
N LEU A 512 5.85 -0.43 22.16
CA LEU A 512 5.54 1.01 22.30
C LEU A 512 6.79 1.86 22.08
N SER A 513 6.65 2.97 21.36
CA SER A 513 7.61 4.07 21.38
C SER A 513 6.96 5.27 22.08
N CYS A 514 7.66 5.81 23.08
CA CYS A 514 7.13 6.88 23.93
C CYS A 514 7.95 8.17 23.78
N ALA A 515 7.27 9.32 23.81
CA ALA A 515 7.91 10.63 23.91
C ALA A 515 8.38 10.87 25.36
N GLY A 516 9.68 11.14 25.54
CA GLY A 516 10.26 11.45 26.85
C GLY A 516 10.59 10.21 27.71
N SER A 517 11.05 10.47 28.95
CA SER A 517 11.62 9.44 29.85
C SER A 517 10.63 8.89 30.89
N GLY A 518 9.34 9.25 30.82
CA GLY A 518 8.35 8.86 31.83
C GLY A 518 7.28 7.92 31.27
N PHE A 519 7.27 6.66 31.71
CA PHE A 519 6.22 5.70 31.43
C PHE A 519 5.38 5.45 32.69
N ASP A 520 4.07 5.86 32.64
CA ASP A 520 3.11 5.58 33.71
C ASP A 520 2.24 4.37 33.37
N GLY A 521 2.69 3.19 33.80
CA GLY A 521 2.00 1.92 33.55
C GLY A 521 0.62 1.83 34.22
N ALA A 522 0.40 2.52 35.34
CA ALA A 522 -0.88 2.52 36.03
C ALA A 522 -1.90 3.42 35.31
N ALA A 523 -1.49 4.60 34.84
CA ALA A 523 -2.33 5.48 34.04
C ALA A 523 -2.70 4.84 32.70
N LEU A 524 -1.74 4.19 32.02
CA LEU A 524 -2.01 3.48 30.77
C LEU A 524 -3.00 2.32 30.96
N ALA A 525 -2.83 1.50 32.01
CA ALA A 525 -3.77 0.39 32.28
C ALA A 525 -5.20 0.89 32.53
N ARG A 526 -5.37 1.98 33.28
CA ARG A 526 -6.70 2.61 33.49
C ARG A 526 -7.30 3.11 32.18
N HIS A 527 -6.49 3.78 31.34
CA HIS A 527 -6.91 4.28 30.04
C HIS A 527 -7.40 3.16 29.11
N LEU A 528 -6.62 2.09 28.97
CA LEU A 528 -6.96 0.97 28.10
C LEU A 528 -8.23 0.24 28.57
N ARG A 529 -8.40 0.05 29.87
CA ARG A 529 -9.62 -0.59 30.42
C ARG A 529 -10.88 0.26 30.26
N ALA A 530 -10.74 1.56 30.14
CA ALA A 530 -11.88 2.44 29.83
C ALA A 530 -12.33 2.34 28.37
N GLN A 531 -11.43 1.91 27.46
CA GLN A 531 -11.68 1.89 26.02
C GLN A 531 -11.83 0.49 25.42
N LEU A 532 -11.20 -0.51 26.05
CA LEU A 532 -11.13 -1.88 25.52
C LEU A 532 -11.81 -2.88 26.48
N PRO A 533 -12.42 -3.95 25.94
CA PRO A 533 -12.80 -5.07 26.76
C PRO A 533 -11.57 -5.73 27.41
N ALA A 534 -11.75 -6.33 28.58
CA ALA A 534 -10.64 -6.85 29.39
C ALA A 534 -9.72 -7.84 28.65
N TYR A 535 -10.30 -8.67 27.78
CA TYR A 535 -9.53 -9.63 26.98
C TYR A 535 -8.64 -8.99 25.89
N ALA A 536 -8.96 -7.77 25.46
CA ALA A 536 -8.22 -7.05 24.43
C ALA A 536 -7.09 -6.16 25.00
N VAL A 537 -7.10 -5.90 26.32
CA VAL A 537 -6.01 -5.16 26.97
C VAL A 537 -4.72 -5.99 26.90
N PRO A 538 -3.61 -5.45 26.32
CA PRO A 538 -2.36 -6.20 26.23
C PRO A 538 -1.85 -6.61 27.60
N LEU A 539 -1.44 -7.86 27.76
CA LEU A 539 -0.84 -8.34 29.01
C LEU A 539 0.64 -7.94 29.11
N PHE A 540 1.32 -7.82 27.96
CA PHE A 540 2.75 -7.51 27.93
C PHE A 540 3.00 -6.24 27.13
N LEU A 541 3.97 -5.44 27.59
CA LEU A 541 4.48 -4.27 26.85
C LEU A 541 5.99 -4.37 26.69
N ARG A 542 6.49 -3.87 25.57
CA ARG A 542 7.91 -3.70 25.26
C ARG A 542 8.16 -2.25 24.87
N LEU A 543 9.05 -1.55 25.58
CA LEU A 543 9.37 -0.16 25.26
C LEU A 543 10.59 -0.09 24.36
N ARG A 544 10.44 0.54 23.20
CA ARG A 544 11.49 0.73 22.20
C ARG A 544 11.66 2.20 21.86
N ALA A 545 12.89 2.60 21.51
CA ALA A 545 13.14 3.96 21.04
C ALA A 545 12.39 4.25 19.73
N GLU A 546 12.41 3.30 18.80
CA GLU A 546 11.72 3.40 17.49
C GLU A 546 11.15 2.04 17.08
N GLN A 547 10.05 2.07 16.30
CA GLN A 547 9.48 0.87 15.72
C GLN A 547 10.06 0.63 14.32
N GLU A 548 10.44 -0.62 14.05
CA GLU A 548 10.91 -1.01 12.74
C GLU A 548 9.76 -1.10 11.74
N THR A 549 9.89 -0.38 10.64
CA THR A 549 8.91 -0.37 9.57
C THR A 549 9.55 -0.76 8.23
N THR A 550 8.71 -1.28 7.34
CA THR A 550 9.09 -1.41 5.93
C THR A 550 9.12 -0.03 5.26
N ALA A 551 9.63 0.06 4.04
CA ALA A 551 9.60 1.30 3.25
C ALA A 551 8.18 1.81 2.94
N THR A 552 7.15 0.98 3.13
CA THR A 552 5.73 1.35 3.11
C THR A 552 5.15 1.58 4.49
N PHE A 553 6.00 1.82 5.49
CA PHE A 553 5.62 2.08 6.87
C PHE A 553 4.76 0.98 7.52
N LYS A 554 4.88 -0.27 7.03
CA LYS A 554 4.26 -1.43 7.68
C LYS A 554 5.20 -1.97 8.74
N TYR A 555 4.68 -2.22 9.94
CA TYR A 555 5.45 -2.78 11.04
C TYR A 555 5.91 -4.22 10.78
N ARG A 556 7.12 -4.56 11.23
CA ARG A 556 7.71 -5.90 11.12
C ARG A 556 7.25 -6.80 12.27
N LYS A 557 5.94 -7.11 12.30
CA LYS A 557 5.34 -7.90 13.39
C LYS A 557 5.90 -9.33 13.51
N VAL A 558 6.42 -9.92 12.44
CA VAL A 558 6.94 -11.30 12.44
C VAL A 558 8.11 -11.45 13.43
N GLU A 559 9.05 -10.52 13.42
CA GLU A 559 10.20 -10.54 14.32
C GLU A 559 9.79 -10.29 15.78
N LEU A 560 8.83 -9.38 15.99
CA LEU A 560 8.26 -9.11 17.31
C LEU A 560 7.54 -10.34 17.88
N LYS A 561 6.71 -11.01 17.09
CA LYS A 561 6.02 -12.26 17.48
C LYS A 561 7.01 -13.36 17.84
N ARG A 562 8.11 -13.49 17.06
CA ARG A 562 9.14 -14.50 17.28
C ARG A 562 9.96 -14.23 18.54
N ALA A 563 10.26 -12.97 18.86
CA ALA A 563 10.96 -12.60 20.07
C ALA A 563 10.15 -12.88 21.34
N GLY A 564 8.79 -12.83 21.25
CA GLY A 564 7.91 -13.07 22.38
C GLY A 564 8.09 -12.04 23.50
N PHE A 565 8.09 -12.50 24.76
CA PHE A 565 8.22 -11.67 25.96
C PHE A 565 9.30 -12.18 26.92
N ASP A 566 10.30 -12.89 26.42
CA ASP A 566 11.42 -13.43 27.22
C ASP A 566 12.46 -12.33 27.56
N PRO A 567 12.59 -11.92 28.84
CA PRO A 567 13.55 -10.91 29.24
C PRO A 567 15.02 -11.36 29.12
N GLY A 568 15.26 -12.64 28.86
CA GLY A 568 16.62 -13.16 28.58
C GLY A 568 17.04 -13.02 27.12
N GLN A 569 16.08 -12.71 26.21
CA GLN A 569 16.32 -12.55 24.77
C GLN A 569 16.05 -11.13 24.26
N ILE A 570 15.48 -10.28 25.11
CA ILE A 570 15.04 -8.92 24.77
C ILE A 570 15.74 -7.94 25.69
N ASP A 571 16.55 -7.04 25.13
CA ASP A 571 17.31 -6.03 25.88
C ASP A 571 16.43 -4.84 26.33
N GLU A 572 15.31 -4.59 25.61
CA GLU A 572 14.42 -3.47 25.92
C GLU A 572 13.56 -3.75 27.16
N PRO A 573 13.14 -2.71 27.89
CA PRO A 573 12.27 -2.86 29.05
C PRO A 573 10.96 -3.56 28.71
N LEU A 574 10.67 -4.65 29.42
CA LEU A 574 9.43 -5.41 29.34
C LEU A 574 8.57 -5.17 30.58
N TYR A 575 7.28 -5.10 30.38
CA TYR A 575 6.28 -4.94 31.43
C TYR A 575 5.19 -5.99 31.32
N VAL A 576 4.56 -6.31 32.44
CA VAL A 576 3.44 -7.25 32.52
C VAL A 576 2.30 -6.64 33.35
N LEU A 577 1.06 -6.95 32.96
CA LEU A 577 -0.15 -6.57 33.68
C LEU A 577 -0.67 -7.77 34.47
N LEU A 578 -0.25 -7.92 35.72
CA LEU A 578 -0.73 -8.99 36.63
C LEU A 578 -1.97 -8.54 37.41
N ASP A 579 -1.92 -7.31 37.93
CA ASP A 579 -3.05 -6.70 38.63
C ASP A 579 -3.52 -5.45 37.88
N ALA A 580 -4.71 -5.52 37.37
CA ALA A 580 -5.31 -4.44 36.62
C ALA A 580 -5.55 -3.15 37.43
N GLN A 581 -5.53 -3.20 38.76
CA GLN A 581 -5.63 -2.02 39.63
C GLN A 581 -4.27 -1.37 39.87
N GLN A 582 -3.21 -2.17 39.94
CA GLN A 582 -1.84 -1.68 40.13
C GLN A 582 -1.22 -1.18 38.83
N GLY A 583 -1.61 -1.73 37.69
CA GLY A 583 -1.10 -1.37 36.38
C GLY A 583 0.07 -2.22 35.91
N TYR A 584 0.77 -1.76 34.86
CA TYR A 584 1.92 -2.45 34.29
C TYR A 584 3.15 -2.33 35.20
N GLU A 585 3.75 -3.46 35.55
CA GLU A 585 4.98 -3.58 36.31
C GLU A 585 6.10 -4.20 35.44
N ILE A 586 7.37 -3.99 35.85
CA ILE A 586 8.52 -4.53 35.09
C ILE A 586 8.48 -6.06 35.11
N LEU A 587 8.57 -6.67 33.93
CA LEU A 587 8.68 -8.11 33.77
C LEU A 587 10.11 -8.56 34.10
N THR A 588 10.31 -9.01 35.33
CA THR A 588 11.61 -9.55 35.76
C THR A 588 11.79 -11.01 35.30
N PRO A 589 13.05 -11.52 35.21
CA PRO A 589 13.28 -12.94 34.92
C PRO A 589 12.58 -13.90 35.89
N ALA A 590 12.41 -13.50 37.15
CA ALA A 590 11.67 -14.29 38.16
C ALA A 590 10.17 -14.37 37.84
N LEU A 591 9.54 -13.25 37.48
CA LEU A 591 8.14 -13.21 37.05
C LEU A 591 7.93 -14.02 35.75
N PHE A 592 8.83 -13.88 34.78
CA PHE A 592 8.79 -14.65 33.55
C PHE A 592 8.85 -16.17 33.83
N ALA A 593 9.75 -16.61 34.70
CA ALA A 593 9.84 -18.01 35.09
C ALA A 593 8.57 -18.51 35.81
N SER A 594 7.95 -17.71 36.68
CA SER A 594 6.71 -18.05 37.37
C SER A 594 5.51 -18.14 36.41
N ILE A 595 5.45 -17.26 35.40
CA ILE A 595 4.46 -17.35 34.31
C ILE A 595 4.67 -18.66 33.53
N GLY A 596 5.93 -18.96 33.17
CA GLY A 596 6.27 -20.19 32.43
C GLY A 596 5.93 -21.48 33.17
N ARG A 597 5.94 -21.47 34.51
CA ARG A 597 5.52 -22.62 35.34
C ARG A 597 4.02 -22.66 35.62
N GLY A 598 3.25 -21.68 35.16
CA GLY A 598 1.80 -21.60 35.42
C GLY A 598 1.45 -21.24 36.88
N GLU A 599 2.38 -20.67 37.63
CA GLU A 599 2.15 -20.26 39.03
C GLU A 599 1.33 -18.96 39.12
N LEU A 600 1.33 -18.17 38.06
CA LEU A 600 0.55 -16.94 37.91
C LEU A 600 -0.56 -17.14 36.89
N LYS A 601 -1.80 -16.85 37.28
CA LYS A 601 -2.96 -16.84 36.36
C LYS A 601 -3.02 -15.48 35.68
N LEU A 602 -2.81 -15.49 34.37
CA LEU A 602 -2.92 -14.31 33.50
C LEU A 602 -4.35 -14.11 32.97
#